data_3eb440d3d1c8f7fda094c3c169e57da4
#
_entry.id   3eb440d3d1c8f7fda094c3c169e57da4
#
_cell.length_a   1.000
_cell.length_b   1.000
_cell.length_c   1.000
_cell.angle_alpha   90.00
_cell.angle_beta   90.00
_cell.angle_gamma   90.00
#
_symmetry.space_group_name_H-M   'P 1'
#
loop_
_entity.id
_entity.type
_entity.pdbx_description
1 polymer ?
#
loop_
_entity_poly.entity_id
_entity_poly.type
_entity_poly.pdbx_seq_one_letter_code
_entity_poly.pdbx_strand_id
1 'polypeptide(L)'
;MEPFFSVIMPVYRTENYLKSAAQSVLEQTFPDFELLLIDDFSPDMCGAICDALEGSDLRVRAVHLKKNEGLSGARNEGLNLARGRYVCFMDSDDTIDKTLLKSLYNSLKNAPAQAVMFGMCEEYYDKFGRLKSTHEVIYREVNLRDENLRREIILIEQASLYGYACNKAYELAFIKEKELTFKNVKLIEDIRFNVDFFMDAQSLNCLKTAPYHYKKRGGDSLTAKFAPDYYALHMERVRLLKSQYESWGIYDENVKKVLGAVYARFILSALERNCDKRANRSLQARKSFVKELLTDELYHELIPYAKPEGRLARAALRVLKSKNAAAILLLGRTVHTVSSSLPFLFARAKQSR
;
A
#
# COMPACT_ATOMS: atom_id res chain seq x y z
N MET A 1 -3.42 -30.91 10.99
CA MET A 1 -2.44 -29.98 11.60
C MET A 1 -2.80 -28.57 11.13
N GLU A 2 -2.63 -27.57 11.97
CA GLU A 2 -2.80 -26.17 11.56
C GLU A 2 -1.63 -25.79 10.66
N PRO A 3 -1.87 -25.10 9.52
CA PRO A 3 -0.80 -24.71 8.62
C PRO A 3 0.07 -23.62 9.24
N PHE A 4 1.31 -23.46 8.77
CA PHE A 4 2.17 -22.37 9.23
C PHE A 4 1.70 -21.01 8.67
N PHE A 5 1.31 -20.97 7.39
CA PHE A 5 0.79 -19.76 6.75
C PHE A 5 -0.65 -19.93 6.28
N SER A 6 -1.48 -18.90 6.46
CA SER A 6 -2.71 -18.70 5.71
C SER A 6 -2.47 -17.58 4.69
N VAL A 7 -2.56 -17.89 3.40
CA VAL A 7 -2.56 -16.87 2.34
C VAL A 7 -4.01 -16.51 2.04
N ILE A 8 -4.40 -15.29 2.32
CA ILE A 8 -5.74 -14.76 2.07
C ILE A 8 -5.72 -13.99 0.76
N MET A 9 -6.54 -14.43 -0.20
CA MET A 9 -6.66 -13.83 -1.53
C MET A 9 -8.10 -13.38 -1.78
N PRO A 10 -8.41 -12.09 -1.59
CA PRO A 10 -9.69 -11.51 -2.02
C PRO A 10 -9.84 -11.58 -3.54
N VAL A 11 -11.00 -12.01 -4.01
CA VAL A 11 -11.27 -12.21 -5.43
C VAL A 11 -12.50 -11.39 -5.85
N TYR A 12 -12.32 -10.46 -6.81
CA TYR A 12 -13.41 -9.74 -7.42
C TYR A 12 -13.06 -9.22 -8.81
N ARG A 13 -13.74 -9.70 -9.86
CA ARG A 13 -13.53 -9.31 -11.27
C ARG A 13 -12.08 -9.47 -11.75
N THR A 14 -11.46 -10.58 -11.40
CA THR A 14 -10.07 -10.91 -11.75
C THR A 14 -9.94 -12.21 -12.53
N GLU A 15 -10.99 -12.68 -13.23
CA GLU A 15 -11.03 -13.97 -13.94
C GLU A 15 -9.82 -14.21 -14.86
N ASN A 16 -9.28 -13.16 -15.49
CA ASN A 16 -8.14 -13.24 -16.38
C ASN A 16 -6.79 -13.42 -15.65
N TYR A 17 -6.74 -13.22 -14.33
CA TYR A 17 -5.51 -13.18 -13.54
C TYR A 17 -5.49 -14.19 -12.41
N LEU A 18 -6.67 -14.50 -11.84
CA LEU A 18 -6.86 -15.34 -10.66
C LEU A 18 -6.10 -16.66 -10.72
N LYS A 19 -6.19 -17.38 -11.86
CA LYS A 19 -5.50 -18.66 -12.02
C LYS A 19 -3.98 -18.52 -11.89
N SER A 20 -3.40 -17.48 -12.49
CA SER A 20 -1.95 -17.20 -12.40
C SER A 20 -1.54 -16.79 -10.99
N ALA A 21 -2.36 -15.97 -10.32
CA ALA A 21 -2.14 -15.55 -8.94
C ALA A 21 -2.14 -16.77 -7.99
N ALA A 22 -3.21 -17.58 -8.02
CA ALA A 22 -3.32 -18.77 -7.19
C ALA A 22 -2.19 -19.77 -7.48
N GLN A 23 -1.84 -19.99 -8.75
CA GLN A 23 -0.75 -20.90 -9.13
C GLN A 23 0.59 -20.46 -8.52
N SER A 24 0.89 -19.17 -8.46
CA SER A 24 2.12 -18.67 -7.84
C SER A 24 2.22 -18.98 -6.33
N VAL A 25 1.07 -19.11 -5.65
CA VAL A 25 1.00 -19.58 -4.26
C VAL A 25 1.14 -21.09 -4.18
N LEU A 26 0.45 -21.85 -5.04
CA LEU A 26 0.47 -23.31 -5.01
C LEU A 26 1.86 -23.90 -5.35
N GLU A 27 2.66 -23.15 -6.12
CA GLU A 27 4.04 -23.50 -6.49
C GLU A 27 5.09 -23.11 -5.45
N GLN A 28 4.69 -22.64 -4.26
CA GLN A 28 5.64 -22.29 -3.21
C GLN A 28 6.47 -23.50 -2.77
N THR A 29 7.79 -23.28 -2.59
CA THR A 29 8.72 -24.32 -2.14
C THR A 29 8.58 -24.69 -0.66
N PHE A 30 7.80 -23.95 0.10
CA PHE A 30 7.39 -24.25 1.47
C PHE A 30 5.96 -24.79 1.45
N PRO A 31 5.72 -26.07 1.81
CA PRO A 31 4.42 -26.71 1.57
C PRO A 31 3.36 -26.47 2.66
N ASP A 32 3.77 -26.01 3.84
CA ASP A 32 2.90 -25.92 5.02
C ASP A 32 2.13 -24.60 5.04
N PHE A 33 1.13 -24.51 4.17
CA PHE A 33 0.22 -23.37 4.04
C PHE A 33 -1.19 -23.79 3.61
N GLU A 34 -2.16 -22.90 3.82
CA GLU A 34 -3.46 -22.90 3.18
C GLU A 34 -3.63 -21.66 2.31
N LEU A 35 -4.39 -21.76 1.23
CA LEU A 35 -4.81 -20.65 0.38
C LEU A 35 -6.32 -20.46 0.52
N LEU A 36 -6.73 -19.31 1.03
CA LEU A 36 -8.12 -18.91 1.19
C LEU A 36 -8.50 -17.97 0.04
N LEU A 37 -9.29 -18.46 -0.92
CA LEU A 37 -9.86 -17.68 -2.00
C LEU A 37 -11.22 -17.14 -1.55
N ILE A 38 -11.28 -15.82 -1.29
CA ILE A 38 -12.51 -15.18 -0.82
C ILE A 38 -13.16 -14.45 -1.99
N ASP A 39 -14.10 -15.11 -2.64
CA ASP A 39 -14.87 -14.55 -3.76
C ASP A 39 -15.92 -13.57 -3.22
N ASP A 40 -15.67 -12.29 -3.45
CA ASP A 40 -16.50 -11.17 -2.99
C ASP A 40 -17.71 -10.94 -3.92
N PHE A 41 -18.47 -12.02 -4.16
CA PHE A 41 -19.64 -12.00 -5.04
C PHE A 41 -19.31 -11.51 -6.45
N SER A 42 -18.29 -12.09 -7.07
CA SER A 42 -17.84 -11.73 -8.42
C SER A 42 -18.91 -12.04 -9.48
N PRO A 43 -19.19 -11.10 -10.39
CA PRO A 43 -20.19 -11.30 -11.45
C PRO A 43 -19.63 -12.02 -12.69
N ASP A 44 -18.32 -12.31 -12.72
CA ASP A 44 -17.59 -12.98 -13.80
C ASP A 44 -17.30 -14.47 -13.46
N MET A 45 -16.37 -15.10 -14.17
CA MET A 45 -16.01 -16.51 -13.94
C MET A 45 -15.16 -16.78 -12.70
N CYS A 46 -14.88 -15.77 -11.85
CA CYS A 46 -14.04 -15.94 -10.67
C CYS A 46 -14.54 -17.04 -9.74
N GLY A 47 -15.87 -17.10 -9.46
CA GLY A 47 -16.43 -18.13 -8.59
C GLY A 47 -16.15 -19.55 -9.11
N ALA A 48 -16.41 -19.82 -10.39
CA ALA A 48 -16.14 -21.12 -10.99
C ALA A 48 -14.63 -21.47 -11.02
N ILE A 49 -13.76 -20.47 -11.16
CA ILE A 49 -12.30 -20.66 -11.08
C ILE A 49 -11.89 -21.01 -9.64
N CYS A 50 -12.48 -20.37 -8.62
CA CYS A 50 -12.23 -20.68 -7.21
C CYS A 50 -12.60 -22.13 -6.89
N ASP A 51 -13.79 -22.59 -7.32
CA ASP A 51 -14.26 -23.97 -7.14
C ASP A 51 -13.33 -24.99 -7.83
N ALA A 52 -12.90 -24.70 -9.05
CA ALA A 52 -11.97 -25.56 -9.78
C ALA A 52 -10.59 -25.66 -9.09
N LEU A 53 -10.11 -24.58 -8.50
CA LEU A 53 -8.85 -24.57 -7.76
C LEU A 53 -8.97 -25.34 -6.44
N GLU A 54 -10.07 -25.20 -5.69
CA GLU A 54 -10.35 -25.98 -4.48
C GLU A 54 -10.44 -27.48 -4.80
N GLY A 55 -11.12 -27.84 -5.88
CA GLY A 55 -11.22 -29.25 -6.32
C GLY A 55 -9.89 -29.87 -6.78
N SER A 56 -8.87 -29.05 -7.08
CA SER A 56 -7.58 -29.50 -7.60
C SER A 56 -6.46 -29.60 -6.57
N ASP A 57 -6.55 -28.91 -5.43
CA ASP A 57 -5.51 -28.90 -4.40
C ASP A 57 -6.11 -28.76 -3.00
N LEU A 58 -5.81 -29.72 -2.13
CA LEU A 58 -6.35 -29.80 -0.76
C LEU A 58 -5.93 -28.61 0.15
N ARG A 59 -4.94 -27.83 -0.25
CA ARG A 59 -4.51 -26.64 0.46
C ARG A 59 -5.37 -25.40 0.14
N VAL A 60 -6.20 -25.47 -0.90
CA VAL A 60 -7.11 -24.41 -1.31
C VAL A 60 -8.46 -24.56 -0.63
N ARG A 61 -9.02 -23.45 -0.23
CA ARG A 61 -10.40 -23.33 0.24
C ARG A 61 -11.06 -22.12 -0.43
N ALA A 62 -12.12 -22.34 -1.17
CA ALA A 62 -12.96 -21.33 -1.79
C ALA A 62 -14.11 -20.92 -0.84
N VAL A 63 -14.35 -19.63 -0.73
CA VAL A 63 -15.43 -19.06 0.08
C VAL A 63 -16.14 -17.99 -0.75
N HIS A 64 -17.45 -18.17 -0.99
CA HIS A 64 -18.27 -17.24 -1.75
C HIS A 64 -19.10 -16.37 -0.80
N LEU A 65 -18.90 -15.06 -0.85
CA LEU A 65 -19.71 -14.14 -0.07
C LEU A 65 -21.10 -14.00 -0.71
N LYS A 66 -22.11 -13.76 0.12
CA LYS A 66 -23.51 -13.65 -0.33
C LYS A 66 -23.80 -12.32 -1.04
N LYS A 67 -22.95 -11.33 -0.87
CA LYS A 67 -22.99 -9.98 -1.48
C LYS A 67 -21.58 -9.42 -1.56
N ASN A 68 -21.38 -8.40 -2.37
CA ASN A 68 -20.09 -7.69 -2.42
C ASN A 68 -19.90 -6.86 -1.14
N GLU A 69 -18.93 -7.24 -0.32
CA GLU A 69 -18.54 -6.58 0.94
C GLU A 69 -17.33 -5.63 0.74
N GLY A 70 -16.73 -5.64 -0.45
CA GLY A 70 -15.52 -4.91 -0.79
C GLY A 70 -14.25 -5.58 -0.27
N LEU A 71 -13.10 -5.03 -0.66
CA LEU A 71 -11.78 -5.58 -0.35
C LEU A 71 -11.58 -5.81 1.16
N SER A 72 -11.98 -4.84 2.00
CA SER A 72 -11.89 -4.94 3.45
C SER A 72 -12.76 -6.07 4.01
N GLY A 73 -13.99 -6.23 3.50
CA GLY A 73 -14.90 -7.30 3.91
C GLY A 73 -14.36 -8.67 3.57
N ALA A 74 -13.88 -8.85 2.35
CA ALA A 74 -13.28 -10.12 1.90
C ALA A 74 -12.01 -10.47 2.72
N ARG A 75 -11.13 -9.50 3.02
CA ARG A 75 -9.96 -9.75 3.88
C ARG A 75 -10.36 -10.12 5.31
N ASN A 76 -11.37 -9.47 5.88
CA ASN A 76 -11.87 -9.78 7.22
C ASN A 76 -12.48 -11.17 7.28
N GLU A 77 -13.23 -11.59 6.27
CA GLU A 77 -13.74 -12.96 6.20
C GLU A 77 -12.58 -13.97 6.12
N GLY A 78 -11.55 -13.67 5.32
CA GLY A 78 -10.34 -14.47 5.29
C GLY A 78 -9.64 -14.56 6.65
N LEU A 79 -9.55 -13.47 7.41
CA LEU A 79 -9.00 -13.44 8.78
C LEU A 79 -9.81 -14.32 9.75
N ASN A 80 -11.15 -14.29 9.65
CA ASN A 80 -12.03 -15.12 10.48
C ASN A 80 -11.80 -16.61 10.23
N LEU A 81 -11.52 -16.99 8.99
CA LEU A 81 -11.37 -18.37 8.55
C LEU A 81 -9.94 -18.90 8.64
N ALA A 82 -8.95 -18.02 8.75
CA ALA A 82 -7.53 -18.36 8.80
C ALA A 82 -7.19 -19.20 10.04
N ARG A 83 -6.37 -20.25 9.81
CA ARG A 83 -5.90 -21.20 10.81
C ARG A 83 -4.38 -21.21 10.95
N GLY A 84 -3.68 -20.54 10.04
CA GLY A 84 -2.23 -20.46 10.04
C GLY A 84 -1.69 -19.67 11.21
N ARG A 85 -0.46 -19.97 11.60
CA ARG A 85 0.23 -19.18 12.61
C ARG A 85 0.46 -17.74 12.13
N TYR A 86 0.74 -17.56 10.83
CA TYR A 86 0.92 -16.26 10.18
C TYR A 86 -0.03 -16.11 9.00
N VAL A 87 -0.49 -14.88 8.77
CA VAL A 87 -1.35 -14.50 7.65
C VAL A 87 -0.57 -13.65 6.66
N CYS A 88 -0.69 -13.98 5.36
CA CYS A 88 -0.24 -13.16 4.24
C CYS A 88 -1.47 -12.74 3.43
N PHE A 89 -1.55 -11.47 3.05
CA PHE A 89 -2.56 -10.99 2.09
C PHE A 89 -1.96 -10.95 0.69
N MET A 90 -2.73 -11.34 -0.29
CA MET A 90 -2.30 -11.31 -1.68
C MET A 90 -3.45 -10.89 -2.59
N ASP A 91 -3.23 -9.91 -3.45
CA ASP A 91 -4.23 -9.48 -4.43
C ASP A 91 -4.32 -10.49 -5.58
N SER A 92 -5.55 -10.80 -6.04
CA SER A 92 -5.83 -11.86 -7.01
C SER A 92 -5.41 -11.55 -8.46
N ASP A 93 -4.81 -10.38 -8.69
CA ASP A 93 -4.24 -9.96 -9.97
C ASP A 93 -2.71 -9.83 -9.96
N ASP A 94 -2.05 -10.18 -8.84
CA ASP A 94 -0.61 -10.16 -8.65
C ASP A 94 0.00 -11.57 -8.63
N THR A 95 1.33 -11.68 -8.47
CA THR A 95 2.03 -12.98 -8.31
C THR A 95 3.17 -12.85 -7.30
N ILE A 96 3.64 -13.99 -6.80
CA ILE A 96 4.76 -14.05 -5.85
C ILE A 96 5.83 -15.03 -6.32
N ASP A 97 7.09 -14.79 -5.94
CA ASP A 97 8.20 -15.72 -6.17
C ASP A 97 8.01 -17.03 -5.43
N LYS A 98 8.42 -18.16 -6.03
CA LYS A 98 8.28 -19.51 -5.48
C LYS A 98 8.93 -19.72 -4.10
N THR A 99 9.82 -18.84 -3.68
CA THR A 99 10.58 -18.96 -2.43
C THR A 99 10.09 -18.03 -1.32
N LEU A 100 9.06 -17.22 -1.55
CA LEU A 100 8.58 -16.23 -0.56
C LEU A 100 8.26 -16.89 0.78
N LEU A 101 7.34 -17.86 0.82
CA LEU A 101 6.93 -18.49 2.08
C LEU A 101 8.11 -19.19 2.78
N LYS A 102 9.06 -19.77 2.02
CA LYS A 102 10.28 -20.34 2.59
C LYS A 102 11.18 -19.30 3.24
N SER A 103 11.30 -18.13 2.61
CA SER A 103 12.10 -17.02 3.14
C SER A 103 11.48 -16.45 4.41
N LEU A 104 10.15 -16.28 4.44
CA LEU A 104 9.41 -15.87 5.63
C LEU A 104 9.59 -16.86 6.78
N TYR A 105 9.43 -18.16 6.51
CA TYR A 105 9.62 -19.21 7.50
C TYR A 105 11.05 -19.20 8.08
N ASN A 106 12.06 -19.09 7.24
CA ASN A 106 13.45 -19.04 7.69
C ASN A 106 13.73 -17.81 8.57
N SER A 107 13.20 -16.64 8.19
CA SER A 107 13.31 -15.42 8.98
C SER A 107 12.69 -15.60 10.36
N LEU A 108 11.46 -16.14 10.42
CA LEU A 108 10.73 -16.36 11.67
C LEU A 108 11.34 -17.46 12.54
N LYS A 109 11.93 -18.48 11.94
CA LYS A 109 12.65 -19.53 12.64
C LYS A 109 13.91 -19.00 13.31
N ASN A 110 14.66 -18.12 12.62
CA ASN A 110 15.91 -17.55 13.11
C ASN A 110 15.69 -16.42 14.12
N ALA A 111 14.67 -15.60 13.91
CA ALA A 111 14.33 -14.45 14.75
C ALA A 111 12.78 -14.33 14.82
N PRO A 112 12.11 -14.96 15.80
CA PRO A 112 10.67 -14.85 15.96
C PRO A 112 10.22 -13.39 16.03
N ALA A 113 9.15 -13.05 15.32
CA ALA A 113 8.61 -11.69 15.26
C ALA A 113 7.10 -11.73 14.98
N GLN A 114 6.38 -10.68 15.40
CA GLN A 114 4.94 -10.52 15.16
C GLN A 114 4.63 -10.21 13.70
N ALA A 115 5.60 -9.64 12.96
CA ALA A 115 5.49 -9.49 11.52
C ALA A 115 6.83 -9.68 10.79
N VAL A 116 6.73 -10.03 9.50
CA VAL A 116 7.86 -10.00 8.56
C VAL A 116 7.46 -9.18 7.35
N MET A 117 8.29 -8.21 6.97
CA MET A 117 8.09 -7.36 5.80
C MET A 117 9.10 -7.71 4.71
N PHE A 118 8.68 -7.59 3.46
CA PHE A 118 9.52 -7.74 2.27
C PHE A 118 9.25 -6.63 1.27
N GLY A 119 10.12 -6.47 0.30
CA GLY A 119 9.98 -5.50 -0.78
C GLY A 119 9.01 -5.97 -1.87
N MET A 120 8.80 -5.11 -2.86
CA MET A 120 7.88 -5.34 -3.96
C MET A 120 8.55 -5.03 -5.30
N CYS A 121 8.28 -5.83 -6.31
CA CYS A 121 8.63 -5.56 -7.70
C CYS A 121 7.41 -4.96 -8.41
N GLU A 122 7.43 -3.66 -8.64
CA GLU A 122 6.40 -2.99 -9.43
C GLU A 122 6.61 -3.27 -10.92
N GLU A 123 5.65 -3.94 -11.55
CA GLU A 123 5.67 -4.30 -12.96
C GLU A 123 4.73 -3.40 -13.76
N TYR A 124 5.25 -2.64 -14.70
CA TYR A 124 4.47 -1.71 -15.53
C TYR A 124 4.15 -2.32 -16.89
N TYR A 125 2.87 -2.51 -17.17
CA TYR A 125 2.38 -3.10 -18.43
C TYR A 125 1.78 -2.03 -19.33
N ASP A 126 1.94 -2.21 -20.66
CA ASP A 126 1.24 -1.39 -21.66
C ASP A 126 -0.23 -1.85 -21.85
N LYS A 127 -0.98 -1.08 -22.65
CA LYS A 127 -2.38 -1.41 -22.99
C LYS A 127 -2.57 -2.74 -23.73
N PHE A 128 -1.49 -3.35 -24.19
CA PHE A 128 -1.50 -4.65 -24.86
C PHE A 128 -1.07 -5.80 -23.93
N GLY A 129 -0.90 -5.53 -22.63
CA GLY A 129 -0.46 -6.52 -21.65
C GLY A 129 1.03 -6.89 -21.74
N ARG A 130 1.87 -6.08 -22.38
CA ARG A 130 3.32 -6.33 -22.48
C ARG A 130 4.06 -5.58 -21.38
N LEU A 131 4.94 -6.28 -20.66
CA LEU A 131 5.79 -5.70 -19.64
C LEU A 131 6.74 -4.65 -20.26
N LYS A 132 6.73 -3.43 -19.75
CA LYS A 132 7.55 -2.31 -20.19
C LYS A 132 8.74 -2.03 -19.28
N SER A 133 8.54 -2.11 -18.00
CA SER A 133 9.59 -1.87 -17.03
C SER A 133 9.23 -2.49 -15.68
N THR A 134 10.25 -2.75 -14.90
CA THR A 134 10.15 -3.17 -13.50
C THR A 134 10.82 -2.16 -12.60
N HIS A 135 10.35 -2.04 -11.38
CA HIS A 135 10.97 -1.21 -10.35
C HIS A 135 10.88 -1.93 -9.00
N GLU A 136 12.02 -2.31 -8.46
CA GLU A 136 12.07 -2.93 -7.14
C GLU A 136 12.10 -1.85 -6.04
N VAL A 137 11.21 -2.02 -5.08
CA VAL A 137 11.18 -1.24 -3.84
C VAL A 137 11.58 -2.16 -2.71
N ILE A 138 12.78 -1.98 -2.21
CA ILE A 138 13.40 -2.87 -1.21
C ILE A 138 13.83 -2.06 0.00
N TYR A 139 13.63 -2.61 1.19
CA TYR A 139 14.20 -2.10 2.42
C TYR A 139 15.48 -2.88 2.81
N ARG A 140 16.25 -2.35 3.75
CA ARG A 140 17.43 -3.07 4.28
C ARG A 140 17.02 -4.30 5.09
N GLU A 141 17.85 -5.30 5.15
CA GLU A 141 17.66 -6.44 6.03
C GLU A 141 17.93 -6.04 7.48
N VAL A 142 16.95 -6.22 8.33
CA VAL A 142 17.04 -5.84 9.75
C VAL A 142 15.95 -6.51 10.58
N ASN A 143 16.29 -6.87 11.82
CA ASN A 143 15.33 -7.32 12.82
C ASN A 143 15.07 -6.17 13.82
N LEU A 144 13.89 -5.61 13.78
CA LEU A 144 13.48 -4.47 14.59
C LEU A 144 12.71 -4.93 15.82
N ARG A 145 12.98 -4.30 16.96
CA ARG A 145 12.34 -4.61 18.24
C ARG A 145 12.03 -3.31 18.99
N ASP A 146 10.91 -3.29 19.69
CA ASP A 146 10.50 -2.28 20.65
C ASP A 146 10.65 -0.83 20.11
N GLU A 147 11.39 0.02 20.79
CA GLU A 147 11.59 1.41 20.40
C GLU A 147 12.28 1.55 19.05
N ASN A 148 13.21 0.65 18.69
CA ASN A 148 13.85 0.68 17.38
C ASN A 148 12.85 0.43 16.26
N LEU A 149 11.86 -0.45 16.47
CA LEU A 149 10.77 -0.66 15.52
C LEU A 149 9.97 0.64 15.32
N ARG A 150 9.54 1.26 16.40
CA ARG A 150 8.74 2.50 16.35
C ARG A 150 9.47 3.62 15.59
N ARG A 151 10.76 3.81 15.88
CA ARG A 151 11.59 4.81 15.20
C ARG A 151 11.82 4.50 13.71
N GLU A 152 11.85 3.23 13.34
CA GLU A 152 12.14 2.80 11.98
C GLU A 152 10.91 2.87 11.05
N ILE A 153 9.69 2.79 11.58
CA ILE A 153 8.45 2.81 10.78
C ILE A 153 8.36 4.02 9.85
N ILE A 154 8.80 5.21 10.30
CA ILE A 154 8.76 6.40 9.43
C ILE A 154 9.72 6.28 8.23
N LEU A 155 10.84 5.58 8.39
CA LEU A 155 11.79 5.32 7.30
C LEU A 155 11.24 4.28 6.33
N ILE A 156 10.52 3.27 6.84
CA ILE A 156 9.79 2.30 6.02
C ILE A 156 8.67 3.01 5.23
N GLU A 157 7.99 3.99 5.83
CA GLU A 157 7.01 4.84 5.13
C GLU A 157 7.69 5.74 4.08
N GLN A 158 8.86 6.29 4.37
CA GLN A 158 9.65 7.04 3.38
C GLN A 158 9.99 6.18 2.17
N ALA A 159 10.34 4.91 2.39
CA ALA A 159 10.56 3.91 1.34
C ALA A 159 9.26 3.46 0.64
N SER A 160 8.08 3.95 1.06
CA SER A 160 6.77 3.61 0.51
C SER A 160 6.38 2.12 0.69
N LEU A 161 6.89 1.45 1.72
CA LEU A 161 6.60 0.04 2.01
C LEU A 161 5.66 -0.16 3.22
N TYR A 162 5.54 0.83 4.09
CA TYR A 162 4.73 0.68 5.31
C TYR A 162 3.24 0.47 5.02
N GLY A 163 2.71 1.22 4.04
CA GLY A 163 1.28 1.31 3.78
C GLY A 163 0.62 0.10 3.10
N TYR A 164 1.35 -0.93 2.70
CA TYR A 164 0.77 -2.11 2.03
C TYR A 164 0.55 -3.26 3.02
N ALA A 165 -0.57 -3.97 2.89
CA ALA A 165 -0.81 -5.21 3.63
C ALA A 165 -0.19 -6.43 2.91
N CYS A 166 -0.13 -6.41 1.59
CA CYS A 166 0.31 -7.54 0.76
C CYS A 166 1.83 -7.80 0.79
N ASN A 167 2.64 -6.90 1.37
CA ASN A 167 4.08 -7.07 1.51
C ASN A 167 4.51 -7.50 2.92
N LYS A 168 3.62 -8.12 3.68
CA LYS A 168 3.89 -8.57 5.05
C LYS A 168 3.24 -9.91 5.36
N ALA A 169 3.88 -10.63 6.26
CA ALA A 169 3.26 -11.71 7.01
C ALA A 169 3.03 -11.22 8.45
N TYR A 170 1.85 -11.50 9.00
CA TYR A 170 1.42 -11.03 10.32
C TYR A 170 1.09 -12.22 11.23
N GLU A 171 1.46 -12.17 12.49
CA GLU A 171 1.09 -13.19 13.47
C GLU A 171 -0.43 -13.17 13.72
N LEU A 172 -1.11 -14.27 13.38
CA LEU A 172 -2.57 -14.34 13.47
C LEU A 172 -3.08 -14.25 14.92
N ALA A 173 -2.36 -14.85 15.86
CA ALA A 173 -2.73 -14.79 17.27
C ALA A 173 -2.76 -13.34 17.79
N PHE A 174 -1.79 -12.52 17.38
CA PHE A 174 -1.74 -11.10 17.73
C PHE A 174 -2.90 -10.30 17.09
N ILE A 175 -3.22 -10.57 15.80
CA ILE A 175 -4.39 -9.95 15.15
C ILE A 175 -5.68 -10.27 15.92
N LYS A 176 -5.86 -11.53 16.32
CA LYS A 176 -7.06 -11.98 17.06
C LYS A 176 -7.10 -11.41 18.49
N GLU A 177 -5.98 -11.40 19.20
CA GLU A 177 -5.87 -10.82 20.56
C GLU A 177 -6.26 -9.33 20.56
N LYS A 178 -5.81 -8.58 19.55
CA LYS A 178 -6.07 -7.15 19.42
C LYS A 178 -7.35 -6.83 18.63
N GLU A 179 -8.13 -7.83 18.25
CA GLU A 179 -9.38 -7.68 17.48
C GLU A 179 -9.21 -6.81 16.22
N LEU A 180 -8.05 -6.91 15.54
CA LEU A 180 -7.72 -6.07 14.41
C LEU A 180 -8.52 -6.48 13.17
N THR A 181 -9.09 -5.49 12.49
CA THR A 181 -9.88 -5.68 11.27
C THR A 181 -9.60 -4.59 10.26
N PHE A 182 -9.71 -4.92 8.97
CA PHE A 182 -9.73 -3.91 7.92
C PHE A 182 -11.00 -3.08 8.01
N LYS A 183 -10.86 -1.77 8.12
CA LYS A 183 -12.00 -0.85 8.13
C LYS A 183 -12.47 -0.61 6.69
N ASN A 184 -13.76 -0.44 6.50
CA ASN A 184 -14.34 -0.17 5.17
C ASN A 184 -14.09 1.30 4.77
N VAL A 185 -12.84 1.61 4.43
CA VAL A 185 -12.39 2.92 3.93
C VAL A 185 -11.68 2.72 2.60
N LYS A 186 -11.97 3.57 1.61
CA LYS A 186 -11.37 3.43 0.27
C LYS A 186 -9.90 3.85 0.27
N LEU A 187 -9.04 3.07 -0.38
CA LEU A 187 -7.64 3.39 -0.70
C LEU A 187 -6.68 3.56 0.49
N ILE A 188 -7.15 3.54 1.71
CA ILE A 188 -6.33 3.68 2.93
C ILE A 188 -6.59 2.56 3.94
N GLU A 189 -7.33 1.52 3.56
CA GLU A 189 -7.62 0.36 4.41
C GLU A 189 -6.34 -0.32 4.90
N ASP A 190 -5.37 -0.49 4.03
CA ASP A 190 -4.09 -1.15 4.31
C ASP A 190 -3.25 -0.36 5.31
N ILE A 191 -3.09 0.95 5.08
CA ILE A 191 -2.29 1.79 5.99
C ILE A 191 -2.97 1.89 7.36
N ARG A 192 -4.29 1.95 7.42
CA ARG A 192 -5.02 1.96 8.68
C ARG A 192 -4.81 0.65 9.44
N PHE A 193 -4.94 -0.50 8.78
CA PHE A 193 -4.65 -1.79 9.37
C PHE A 193 -3.21 -1.88 9.89
N ASN A 194 -2.24 -1.39 9.11
CA ASN A 194 -0.84 -1.37 9.55
C ASN A 194 -0.62 -0.45 10.75
N VAL A 195 -1.24 0.74 10.77
CA VAL A 195 -1.15 1.65 11.93
C VAL A 195 -1.73 0.97 13.17
N ASP A 196 -2.93 0.36 13.06
CA ASP A 196 -3.57 -0.34 14.17
C ASP A 196 -2.71 -1.54 14.64
N PHE A 197 -2.15 -2.33 13.73
CA PHE A 197 -1.27 -3.47 14.06
C PHE A 197 0.02 -3.01 14.76
N PHE A 198 0.73 -2.07 14.17
CA PHE A 198 2.03 -1.61 14.70
C PHE A 198 1.89 -0.64 15.89
N MET A 199 0.68 -0.24 16.29
CA MET A 199 0.49 0.53 17.51
C MET A 199 1.06 -0.21 18.72
N ASP A 200 0.79 -1.51 18.82
CA ASP A 200 1.17 -2.37 19.93
C ASP A 200 2.22 -3.43 19.57
N ALA A 201 2.44 -3.72 18.28
CA ALA A 201 3.44 -4.71 17.89
C ALA A 201 4.86 -4.26 18.26
N GLN A 202 5.64 -5.21 18.77
CA GLN A 202 6.99 -4.97 19.31
C GLN A 202 8.09 -5.57 18.44
N SER A 203 7.74 -6.27 17.36
CA SER A 203 8.75 -6.96 16.54
C SER A 203 8.39 -7.03 15.07
N LEU A 204 9.34 -6.67 14.22
CA LEU A 204 9.28 -6.74 12.76
C LEU A 204 10.63 -7.21 12.20
N ASN A 205 10.61 -8.22 11.36
CA ASN A 205 11.77 -8.55 10.53
C ASN A 205 11.57 -7.96 9.14
N CYS A 206 12.59 -7.35 8.57
CA CYS A 206 12.60 -6.84 7.21
C CYS A 206 13.54 -7.69 6.35
N LEU A 207 13.05 -8.19 5.22
CA LEU A 207 13.83 -8.94 4.24
C LEU A 207 14.26 -8.01 3.10
N LYS A 208 15.52 -8.10 2.69
CA LYS A 208 16.08 -7.34 1.56
C LYS A 208 15.82 -8.05 0.22
N THR A 209 14.55 -8.36 -0.06
CA THR A 209 14.11 -9.02 -1.30
C THR A 209 12.80 -8.41 -1.77
N ALA A 210 12.47 -8.53 -3.05
CA ALA A 210 11.22 -8.03 -3.66
C ALA A 210 10.42 -9.17 -4.31
N PRO A 211 9.96 -10.17 -3.54
CA PRO A 211 9.33 -11.38 -4.07
C PRO A 211 7.85 -11.21 -4.44
N TYR A 212 7.27 -10.06 -4.24
CA TYR A 212 5.88 -9.74 -4.58
C TYR A 212 5.84 -8.91 -5.86
N HIS A 213 5.21 -9.42 -6.92
CA HIS A 213 5.10 -8.80 -8.23
C HIS A 213 3.79 -8.01 -8.32
N TYR A 214 3.88 -6.72 -8.01
CA TYR A 214 2.76 -5.79 -8.10
C TYR A 214 2.54 -5.33 -9.53
N LYS A 215 1.51 -5.86 -10.19
CA LYS A 215 1.28 -5.68 -11.63
C LYS A 215 0.43 -4.46 -11.93
N LYS A 216 1.08 -3.36 -12.35
CA LYS A 216 0.43 -2.10 -12.74
C LYS A 216 -0.03 -2.15 -14.19
N ARG A 217 -1.27 -2.58 -14.38
CA ARG A 217 -1.95 -2.61 -15.69
C ARG A 217 -2.70 -1.30 -15.90
N GLY A 218 -2.57 -0.71 -17.09
CA GLY A 218 -3.31 0.54 -17.43
C GLY A 218 -4.82 0.27 -17.53
N GLY A 219 -5.64 1.12 -16.93
CA GLY A 219 -7.09 1.22 -17.18
C GLY A 219 -7.99 0.85 -16.00
N ASP A 220 -7.99 -0.38 -15.50
CA ASP A 220 -9.04 -0.86 -14.59
C ASP A 220 -8.66 -1.03 -13.12
N SER A 221 -7.39 -0.81 -12.74
CA SER A 221 -6.99 -0.92 -11.34
C SER A 221 -7.64 0.18 -10.48
N LEU A 222 -7.99 -0.15 -9.23
CA LEU A 222 -8.56 0.80 -8.27
C LEU A 222 -7.69 2.05 -8.09
N THR A 223 -6.37 1.88 -8.13
CA THR A 223 -5.38 2.96 -7.99
C THR A 223 -5.20 3.80 -9.25
N ALA A 224 -5.55 3.26 -10.45
CA ALA A 224 -5.50 3.99 -11.72
C ALA A 224 -6.74 4.88 -11.94
N LYS A 225 -7.85 4.58 -11.28
CA LYS A 225 -9.08 5.38 -11.39
C LYS A 225 -8.86 6.77 -10.79
N PHE A 226 -9.47 7.76 -11.43
CA PHE A 226 -9.47 9.11 -10.89
C PHE A 226 -10.28 9.16 -9.60
N ALA A 227 -9.61 9.43 -8.46
CA ALA A 227 -10.26 9.59 -7.15
C ALA A 227 -10.51 11.08 -6.88
N PRO A 228 -11.77 11.55 -6.84
CA PRO A 228 -12.10 12.94 -6.52
C PRO A 228 -11.59 13.36 -5.13
N ASP A 229 -11.65 12.43 -4.17
CA ASP A 229 -11.31 12.64 -2.76
C ASP A 229 -9.84 12.35 -2.43
N TYR A 230 -8.98 12.26 -3.47
CA TYR A 230 -7.57 11.88 -3.33
C TYR A 230 -6.85 12.65 -2.21
N TYR A 231 -7.03 13.97 -2.14
CA TYR A 231 -6.38 14.79 -1.14
C TYR A 231 -6.85 14.43 0.29
N ALA A 232 -8.16 14.34 0.50
CA ALA A 232 -8.74 14.02 1.80
C ALA A 232 -8.25 12.66 2.34
N LEU A 233 -8.23 11.63 1.48
CA LEU A 233 -7.76 10.29 1.82
C LEU A 233 -6.28 10.29 2.24
N HIS A 234 -5.43 10.98 1.48
CA HIS A 234 -4.02 11.06 1.82
C HIS A 234 -3.74 11.96 3.04
N MET A 235 -4.60 12.95 3.33
CA MET A 235 -4.54 13.70 4.58
C MET A 235 -4.88 12.82 5.78
N GLU A 236 -5.87 11.95 5.63
CA GLU A 236 -6.18 10.97 6.68
C GLU A 236 -4.98 10.07 6.95
N ARG A 237 -4.31 9.58 5.90
CA ARG A 237 -3.05 8.81 6.05
C ARG A 237 -1.98 9.57 6.84
N VAL A 238 -1.75 10.85 6.54
CA VAL A 238 -0.76 11.68 7.25
C VAL A 238 -1.16 11.86 8.73
N ARG A 239 -2.46 12.09 9.00
CA ARG A 239 -2.99 12.21 10.36
C ARG A 239 -2.87 10.91 11.16
N LEU A 240 -3.13 9.76 10.53
CA LEU A 240 -2.96 8.45 11.16
C LEU A 240 -1.50 8.24 11.61
N LEU A 241 -0.54 8.49 10.72
CA LEU A 241 0.88 8.38 11.07
C LEU A 241 1.29 9.38 12.16
N LYS A 242 0.84 10.64 12.05
CA LYS A 242 1.08 11.64 13.10
C LYS A 242 0.58 11.15 14.46
N SER A 243 -0.68 10.74 14.53
CA SER A 243 -1.33 10.24 15.75
C SER A 243 -0.59 9.03 16.33
N GLN A 244 -0.12 8.11 15.48
CA GLN A 244 0.67 6.96 15.91
C GLN A 244 1.96 7.40 16.61
N TYR A 245 2.70 8.35 16.04
CA TYR A 245 3.94 8.86 16.62
C TYR A 245 3.71 9.72 17.88
N GLU A 246 2.62 10.47 17.94
CA GLU A 246 2.19 11.21 19.13
C GLU A 246 1.84 10.24 20.27
N SER A 247 1.11 9.18 19.99
CA SER A 247 0.76 8.13 20.98
C SER A 247 1.99 7.41 21.53
N TRP A 248 3.04 7.25 20.72
CA TRP A 248 4.30 6.68 21.18
C TRP A 248 5.21 7.69 21.93
N GLY A 249 4.84 8.98 21.96
CA GLY A 249 5.65 10.01 22.59
C GLY A 249 6.96 10.34 21.86
N ILE A 250 7.08 9.97 20.57
CA ILE A 250 8.30 10.16 19.75
C ILE A 250 8.03 10.96 18.47
N TYR A 251 7.01 11.84 18.49
CA TYR A 251 6.71 12.75 17.37
C TYR A 251 7.70 13.93 17.33
N ASP A 252 8.95 13.62 17.03
CA ASP A 252 10.08 14.55 17.03
C ASP A 252 10.30 15.21 15.65
N GLU A 253 11.34 16.04 15.56
CA GLU A 253 11.71 16.77 14.34
C GLU A 253 12.07 15.81 13.18
N ASN A 254 12.63 14.62 13.46
CA ASN A 254 12.99 13.66 12.41
C ASN A 254 11.74 13.05 11.78
N VAL A 255 10.74 12.71 12.60
CA VAL A 255 9.43 12.27 12.12
C VAL A 255 8.77 13.35 11.30
N LYS A 256 8.77 14.62 11.77
CA LYS A 256 8.22 15.75 11.02
C LYS A 256 8.92 16.01 9.69
N LYS A 257 10.23 15.79 9.58
CA LYS A 257 10.98 15.92 8.31
C LYS A 257 10.47 14.94 7.25
N VAL A 258 10.35 13.66 7.64
CA VAL A 258 9.90 12.62 6.71
C VAL A 258 8.41 12.77 6.40
N LEU A 259 7.58 12.91 7.44
CA LEU A 259 6.14 13.06 7.26
C LEU A 259 5.78 14.32 6.46
N GLY A 260 6.52 15.41 6.65
CA GLY A 260 6.40 16.64 5.87
C GLY A 260 6.77 16.44 4.39
N ALA A 261 7.78 15.62 4.10
CA ALA A 261 8.14 15.28 2.71
C ALA A 261 7.04 14.42 2.05
N VAL A 262 6.50 13.45 2.78
CA VAL A 262 5.35 12.63 2.34
C VAL A 262 4.13 13.52 2.08
N TYR A 263 3.82 14.43 3.01
CA TYR A 263 2.73 15.38 2.88
C TYR A 263 2.88 16.31 1.68
N ALA A 264 4.07 16.91 1.49
CA ALA A 264 4.36 17.77 0.33
C ALA A 264 4.12 17.02 -1.00
N ARG A 265 4.47 15.74 -1.07
CA ARG A 265 4.21 14.88 -2.25
C ARG A 265 2.72 14.70 -2.50
N PHE A 266 1.90 14.52 -1.47
CA PHE A 266 0.45 14.41 -1.62
C PHE A 266 -0.18 15.74 -2.04
N ILE A 267 0.31 16.86 -1.51
CA ILE A 267 -0.10 18.20 -1.98
C ILE A 267 0.19 18.36 -3.48
N LEU A 268 1.39 18.03 -3.93
CA LEU A 268 1.75 18.13 -5.35
C LEU A 268 0.88 17.26 -6.24
N SER A 269 0.57 16.03 -5.81
CA SER A 269 -0.34 15.15 -6.53
C SER A 269 -1.77 15.70 -6.55
N ALA A 270 -2.24 16.32 -5.48
CA ALA A 270 -3.56 16.95 -5.43
C ALA A 270 -3.65 18.19 -6.33
N LEU A 271 -2.61 19.03 -6.32
CA LEU A 271 -2.51 20.20 -7.21
C LEU A 271 -2.52 19.79 -8.68
N GLU A 272 -1.78 18.75 -9.04
CA GLU A 272 -1.75 18.15 -10.37
C GLU A 272 -3.14 17.66 -10.78
N ARG A 273 -3.78 16.82 -9.95
CA ARG A 273 -5.12 16.26 -10.20
C ARG A 273 -6.20 17.34 -10.31
N ASN A 274 -6.11 18.42 -9.56
CA ASN A 274 -7.02 19.55 -9.67
C ASN A 274 -6.92 20.27 -11.03
N CYS A 275 -5.85 20.07 -11.79
CA CYS A 275 -5.69 20.56 -13.15
C CYS A 275 -6.16 19.56 -14.22
N ASP A 276 -6.40 18.30 -13.88
CA ASP A 276 -6.91 17.27 -14.78
C ASP A 276 -8.36 17.60 -15.21
N LYS A 277 -8.66 17.37 -16.49
CA LYS A 277 -10.02 17.60 -17.05
C LYS A 277 -11.09 16.76 -16.35
N ARG A 278 -10.73 15.56 -15.89
CA ARG A 278 -11.63 14.65 -15.16
C ARG A 278 -12.10 15.20 -13.81
N ALA A 279 -11.31 16.08 -13.19
CA ALA A 279 -11.70 16.77 -11.96
C ALA A 279 -12.83 17.76 -12.15
N ASN A 280 -13.05 18.27 -13.37
CA ASN A 280 -14.04 19.28 -13.72
C ASN A 280 -14.03 20.49 -12.75
N ARG A 281 -12.82 20.92 -12.31
CA ARG A 281 -12.68 22.04 -11.35
C ARG A 281 -12.47 23.37 -12.05
N SER A 282 -13.33 24.34 -11.75
CA SER A 282 -13.18 25.73 -12.19
C SER A 282 -11.89 26.36 -11.60
N LEU A 283 -11.42 27.44 -12.17
CA LEU A 283 -10.30 28.20 -11.62
C LEU A 283 -10.59 28.69 -10.20
N GLN A 284 -11.85 29.09 -9.92
CA GLN A 284 -12.28 29.51 -8.59
C GLN A 284 -12.15 28.34 -7.57
N ALA A 285 -12.60 27.15 -7.93
CA ALA A 285 -12.48 25.96 -7.08
C ALA A 285 -11.01 25.61 -6.80
N ARG A 286 -10.11 25.78 -7.77
CA ARG A 286 -8.66 25.57 -7.57
C ARG A 286 -8.06 26.62 -6.63
N LYS A 287 -8.51 27.89 -6.72
CA LYS A 287 -8.10 28.95 -5.79
C LYS A 287 -8.59 28.68 -4.37
N SER A 288 -9.85 28.25 -4.20
CA SER A 288 -10.39 27.86 -2.89
C SER A 288 -9.58 26.72 -2.27
N PHE A 289 -9.28 25.67 -3.03
CA PHE A 289 -8.44 24.57 -2.56
C PHE A 289 -7.07 25.04 -2.05
N VAL A 290 -6.39 25.93 -2.78
CA VAL A 290 -5.10 26.46 -2.33
C VAL A 290 -5.24 27.32 -1.08
N LYS A 291 -6.34 28.10 -0.97
CA LYS A 291 -6.62 28.91 0.24
C LYS A 291 -6.86 27.99 1.45
N GLU A 292 -7.68 26.96 1.31
CA GLU A 292 -7.92 25.96 2.36
C GLU A 292 -6.62 25.26 2.77
N LEU A 293 -5.79 24.84 1.80
CA LEU A 293 -4.49 24.25 2.06
C LEU A 293 -3.59 25.17 2.89
N LEU A 294 -3.56 26.46 2.57
CA LEU A 294 -2.72 27.45 3.27
C LEU A 294 -3.25 27.83 4.68
N THR A 295 -4.47 27.45 5.02
CA THR A 295 -5.06 27.62 6.36
C THR A 295 -5.05 26.33 7.19
N ASP A 296 -4.68 25.18 6.61
CA ASP A 296 -4.63 23.89 7.31
C ASP A 296 -3.47 23.91 8.34
N GLU A 297 -3.77 23.53 9.58
CA GLU A 297 -2.80 23.42 10.67
C GLU A 297 -1.66 22.46 10.32
N LEU A 298 -1.99 21.34 9.66
CA LEU A 298 -1.02 20.33 9.23
C LEU A 298 0.00 20.90 8.24
N TYR A 299 -0.43 21.84 7.39
CA TYR A 299 0.48 22.55 6.48
C TYR A 299 1.50 23.40 7.25
N HIS A 300 1.03 24.16 8.24
CA HIS A 300 1.89 25.00 9.06
C HIS A 300 2.83 24.18 9.94
N GLU A 301 2.39 23.03 10.38
CA GLU A 301 3.17 22.13 11.22
C GLU A 301 4.24 21.36 10.43
N LEU A 302 3.91 20.79 9.26
CA LEU A 302 4.79 19.83 8.58
C LEU A 302 5.64 20.44 7.46
N ILE A 303 5.09 21.37 6.67
CA ILE A 303 5.81 21.92 5.50
C ILE A 303 7.11 22.63 5.86
N PRO A 304 7.23 23.38 6.99
CA PRO A 304 8.50 23.96 7.41
C PRO A 304 9.63 22.94 7.62
N TYR A 305 9.31 21.76 8.15
CA TYR A 305 10.28 20.69 8.44
C TYR A 305 10.59 19.81 7.24
N ALA A 306 9.71 19.76 6.22
CA ALA A 306 9.83 18.87 5.09
C ALA A 306 11.23 18.89 4.45
N LYS A 307 11.82 17.70 4.23
CA LYS A 307 13.11 17.51 3.55
C LYS A 307 12.99 16.42 2.48
N PRO A 308 12.38 16.73 1.32
CA PRO A 308 12.26 15.74 0.25
C PRO A 308 13.62 15.51 -0.43
N GLU A 309 13.81 14.29 -0.91
CA GLU A 309 14.93 13.95 -1.77
C GLU A 309 14.70 14.44 -3.21
N GLY A 310 15.79 14.62 -3.96
CA GLY A 310 15.74 15.06 -5.35
C GLY A 310 15.61 16.58 -5.56
N ARG A 311 16.18 17.06 -6.67
CA ARG A 311 16.25 18.51 -6.98
C ARG A 311 14.87 19.12 -7.27
N LEU A 312 14.04 18.39 -8.03
CA LEU A 312 12.70 18.85 -8.41
C LEU A 312 11.76 18.93 -7.21
N ALA A 313 11.77 17.93 -6.36
CA ALA A 313 10.96 17.94 -5.13
C ALA A 313 11.36 19.08 -4.17
N ARG A 314 12.67 19.37 -4.06
CA ARG A 314 13.16 20.52 -3.29
C ARG A 314 12.74 21.86 -3.90
N ALA A 315 12.74 22.00 -5.23
CA ALA A 315 12.26 23.19 -5.91
C ALA A 315 10.75 23.39 -5.66
N ALA A 316 9.95 22.36 -5.82
CA ALA A 316 8.51 22.40 -5.54
C ALA A 316 8.24 22.77 -4.06
N LEU A 317 9.00 22.19 -3.12
CA LEU A 317 8.88 22.53 -1.70
C LEU A 317 9.17 24.01 -1.41
N ARG A 318 10.14 24.65 -2.09
CA ARG A 318 10.40 26.10 -1.93
C ARG A 318 9.16 26.91 -2.32
N VAL A 319 8.45 26.51 -3.38
CA VAL A 319 7.20 27.17 -3.77
C VAL A 319 6.11 26.96 -2.71
N LEU A 320 5.97 25.75 -2.16
CA LEU A 320 5.06 25.52 -1.04
C LEU A 320 5.43 26.40 0.17
N LYS A 321 6.69 26.41 0.59
CA LYS A 321 7.15 27.22 1.73
C LYS A 321 6.96 28.75 1.54
N SER A 322 6.85 29.24 0.30
CA SER A 322 6.59 30.66 0.05
C SER A 322 5.18 31.10 0.48
N LYS A 323 4.25 30.18 0.67
CA LYS A 323 2.82 30.45 0.95
C LYS A 323 2.13 31.35 -0.09
N ASN A 324 2.75 31.55 -1.26
CA ASN A 324 2.19 32.36 -2.33
C ASN A 324 1.17 31.54 -3.14
N ALA A 325 -0.10 31.85 -2.98
CA ALA A 325 -1.19 31.10 -3.62
C ALA A 325 -1.08 31.09 -5.15
N ALA A 326 -0.65 32.18 -5.79
CA ALA A 326 -0.49 32.23 -7.24
C ALA A 326 0.66 31.33 -7.72
N ALA A 327 1.79 31.31 -7.01
CA ALA A 327 2.91 30.44 -7.31
C ALA A 327 2.55 28.97 -7.13
N ILE A 328 1.78 28.62 -6.08
CA ILE A 328 1.29 27.24 -5.83
C ILE A 328 0.32 26.79 -6.92
N LEU A 329 -0.59 27.65 -7.37
CA LEU A 329 -1.48 27.36 -8.52
C LEU A 329 -0.70 27.13 -9.80
N LEU A 330 0.33 27.96 -10.07
CA LEU A 330 1.20 27.80 -11.22
C LEU A 330 1.98 26.49 -11.15
N LEU A 331 2.51 26.13 -9.97
CA LEU A 331 3.19 24.86 -9.73
C LEU A 331 2.29 23.67 -10.10
N GLY A 332 1.02 23.67 -9.67
CA GLY A 332 0.06 22.62 -10.01
C GLY A 332 -0.15 22.48 -11.53
N ARG A 333 -0.25 23.60 -12.25
CA ARG A 333 -0.33 23.59 -13.73
C ARG A 333 0.92 23.02 -14.39
N THR A 334 2.10 23.45 -13.91
CA THR A 334 3.40 22.99 -14.43
C THR A 334 3.55 21.48 -14.23
N VAL A 335 3.26 20.97 -13.04
CA VAL A 335 3.32 19.53 -12.74
C VAL A 335 2.35 18.75 -13.64
N HIS A 336 1.12 19.25 -13.82
CA HIS A 336 0.12 18.63 -14.69
C HIS A 336 0.56 18.62 -16.16
N THR A 337 1.11 19.73 -16.68
CA THR A 337 1.62 19.79 -18.05
C THR A 337 2.77 18.81 -18.25
N VAL A 338 3.70 18.72 -17.33
CA VAL A 338 4.83 17.77 -17.39
C VAL A 338 4.34 16.32 -17.32
N SER A 339 3.41 16.01 -16.41
CA SER A 339 2.87 14.65 -16.26
C SER A 339 2.09 14.19 -17.50
N SER A 340 1.36 15.10 -18.14
CA SER A 340 0.54 14.81 -19.34
C SER A 340 1.35 14.78 -20.64
N SER A 341 2.34 15.68 -20.79
CA SER A 341 3.11 15.80 -22.03
C SER A 341 4.34 14.89 -22.08
N LEU A 342 4.92 14.55 -20.91
CA LEU A 342 6.15 13.76 -20.79
C LEU A 342 5.97 12.66 -19.72
N PRO A 343 5.00 11.74 -19.87
CA PRO A 343 4.64 10.77 -18.84
C PRO A 343 5.81 9.86 -18.43
N PHE A 344 6.68 9.52 -19.38
CA PHE A 344 7.86 8.69 -19.13
C PHE A 344 8.90 9.40 -18.23
N LEU A 345 9.20 10.67 -18.51
CA LEU A 345 10.12 11.46 -17.69
C LEU A 345 9.54 11.72 -16.30
N PHE A 346 8.24 11.94 -16.22
CA PHE A 346 7.53 12.12 -14.95
C PHE A 346 7.55 10.85 -14.10
N ALA A 347 7.30 9.68 -14.71
CA ALA A 347 7.39 8.39 -14.03
C ALA A 347 8.82 8.14 -13.48
N ARG A 348 9.86 8.42 -14.30
CA ARG A 348 11.27 8.29 -13.89
C ARG A 348 11.62 9.25 -12.74
N ALA A 349 11.12 10.49 -12.78
CA ALA A 349 11.30 11.44 -11.68
C ALA A 349 10.57 11.03 -10.39
N LYS A 350 9.47 10.28 -10.50
CA LYS A 350 8.80 9.65 -9.34
C LYS A 350 9.57 8.47 -8.78
N GLN A 351 10.30 7.72 -9.59
CA GLN A 351 11.07 6.53 -9.21
C GLN A 351 12.43 6.89 -8.58
N SER A 352 12.98 8.07 -8.86
CA SER A 352 14.23 8.58 -8.24
C SER A 352 13.96 9.09 -6.79
N ARG A 353 13.42 8.20 -5.97
CA ARG A 353 13.14 8.45 -4.55
C ARG A 353 14.19 7.85 -3.67
#